data_99e8f48fa87e8957a40ebdb0fcbad992
#
_entry.id   99e8f48fa87e8957a40ebdb0fcbad992
#
_cell.length_a   1.000
_cell.length_b   1.000
_cell.length_c   1.000
_cell.angle_alpha   90.00
_cell.angle_beta   90.00
_cell.angle_gamma   90.00
#
_symmetry.space_group_name_H-M   'P 1'
#
loop_
_entity.id
_entity.type
_entity.pdbx_description
1 polymer ?
#
loop_
_entity_poly.entity_id
_entity_poly.type
_entity_poly.pdbx_seq_one_letter_code
_entity_poly.pdbx_strand_id
1 'polypeptide(L)'
;MTQMELTRYSLGKTFDNLMNIDPRGYGVCAILYDGALELSGGDPLTMHAADRLLSVLKEGDRVCIITGFVLHPFNKQETDGPVGAAALARTLVRARGVKPVFIVPEEAGPAMERLSALMEFSAETLVFTKDAVKASQEADRIARGKSPAFCIAIEAAGANSRGVYHNALGIDVSALEAKSDVLFNRLQKEGVPTLAIGDLGNECGMGALGSHAARYIPYAAECSCGCGGGAAALSRADTVLTATVSNWGAWGIASAIAWLTRDLRALYSPELEERALGAANECGLIDMYGKAIPAVDGMDIEKNKAIITLMNGSVQSALELEGTCRVWFEKTIAGGFFTFLPRDRSGKKGGGGFETPAFPSAGTPAAAAFGI
;
A
#
# COMPACT_ATOMS: atom_id res chain seq x y z
N MET A 1 6.57 -11.99 -25.49
CA MET A 1 7.12 -11.05 -24.50
C MET A 1 8.31 -10.33 -25.08
N THR A 2 8.31 -9.03 -25.04
CA THR A 2 9.44 -8.16 -25.42
C THR A 2 10.45 -8.04 -24.26
N GLN A 3 11.65 -7.53 -24.54
CA GLN A 3 12.64 -7.25 -23.50
C GLN A 3 12.12 -6.23 -22.47
N MET A 4 11.37 -5.24 -22.93
CA MET A 4 10.78 -4.22 -22.07
C MET A 4 9.72 -4.82 -21.12
N GLU A 5 8.85 -5.69 -21.62
CA GLU A 5 7.86 -6.40 -20.79
C GLU A 5 8.53 -7.30 -19.76
N LEU A 6 9.63 -7.99 -20.14
CA LEU A 6 10.40 -8.79 -19.20
C LEU A 6 11.04 -7.93 -18.11
N THR A 7 11.64 -6.78 -18.49
CA THR A 7 12.25 -5.85 -17.53
C THR A 7 11.19 -5.29 -16.57
N ARG A 8 10.04 -4.86 -17.10
CA ARG A 8 8.90 -4.38 -16.32
C ARG A 8 8.46 -5.43 -15.29
N TYR A 9 8.25 -6.66 -15.73
CA TYR A 9 7.84 -7.75 -14.84
C TYR A 9 8.89 -8.03 -13.76
N SER A 10 10.17 -8.15 -14.15
CA SER A 10 11.28 -8.46 -13.24
C SER A 10 11.50 -7.37 -12.17
N LEU A 11 11.42 -6.10 -12.58
CA LEU A 11 11.48 -4.98 -11.65
C LEU A 11 10.28 -4.95 -10.71
N GLY A 12 9.07 -5.13 -11.24
CA GLY A 12 7.88 -5.20 -10.42
C GLY A 12 7.98 -6.31 -9.36
N LYS A 13 8.42 -7.50 -9.74
CA LYS A 13 8.68 -8.60 -8.79
C LYS A 13 9.77 -8.24 -7.78
N THR A 14 10.79 -7.50 -8.18
CA THR A 14 11.83 -7.03 -7.26
C THR A 14 11.25 -6.09 -6.21
N PHE A 15 10.47 -5.09 -6.62
CA PHE A 15 9.83 -4.15 -5.69
C PHE A 15 8.82 -4.87 -4.79
N ASP A 16 8.00 -5.75 -5.36
CA ASP A 16 7.04 -6.55 -4.60
C ASP A 16 7.72 -7.44 -3.56
N ASN A 17 8.83 -8.08 -3.91
CA ASN A 17 9.60 -8.89 -2.97
C ASN A 17 10.22 -8.01 -1.85
N LEU A 18 10.75 -6.84 -2.19
CA LEU A 18 11.35 -5.94 -1.20
C LEU A 18 10.30 -5.39 -0.22
N MET A 19 9.12 -4.99 -0.70
CA MET A 19 8.07 -4.48 0.20
C MET A 19 7.39 -5.57 1.04
N ASN A 20 7.56 -6.86 0.67
CA ASN A 20 6.98 -8.01 1.36
C ASN A 20 8.01 -8.87 2.11
N ILE A 21 9.26 -8.41 2.27
CA ILE A 21 10.15 -9.09 3.23
C ILE A 21 9.56 -8.97 4.62
N ASP A 22 9.64 -10.02 5.41
CA ASP A 22 9.06 -10.08 6.75
C ASP A 22 10.14 -10.34 7.81
N PRO A 23 10.88 -9.32 8.25
CA PRO A 23 11.92 -9.48 9.28
C PRO A 23 11.37 -9.88 10.65
N ARG A 24 10.07 -9.71 10.88
CA ARG A 24 9.37 -10.13 12.11
C ARG A 24 8.99 -11.60 12.08
N GLY A 25 8.88 -12.19 10.88
CA GLY A 25 8.50 -13.60 10.71
C GLY A 25 7.03 -13.89 11.05
N TYR A 26 6.13 -12.91 10.94
CA TYR A 26 4.71 -13.10 11.25
C TYR A 26 3.95 -13.88 10.17
N GLY A 27 4.43 -13.88 8.93
CA GLY A 27 3.86 -14.64 7.83
C GLY A 27 2.60 -14.06 7.20
N VAL A 28 2.01 -13.00 7.73
CA VAL A 28 0.76 -12.38 7.25
C VAL A 28 0.93 -11.77 5.86
N CYS A 29 2.05 -11.10 5.63
CA CYS A 29 2.32 -10.35 4.41
C CYS A 29 2.30 -11.23 3.16
N ALA A 30 2.92 -12.42 3.22
CA ALA A 30 2.92 -13.37 2.11
C ALA A 30 1.48 -13.83 1.77
N ILE A 31 0.66 -14.08 2.78
CA ILE A 31 -0.72 -14.52 2.61
C ILE A 31 -1.54 -13.44 1.89
N LEU A 32 -1.46 -12.20 2.35
CA LEU A 32 -2.19 -11.08 1.73
C LEU A 32 -1.66 -10.79 0.32
N TYR A 33 -0.35 -10.88 0.11
CA TYR A 33 0.28 -10.69 -1.19
C TYR A 33 -0.25 -11.68 -2.23
N ASP A 34 -0.37 -12.96 -1.90
CA ASP A 34 -0.91 -13.97 -2.80
C ASP A 34 -2.35 -13.63 -3.24
N GLY A 35 -3.20 -13.21 -2.31
CA GLY A 35 -4.55 -12.77 -2.62
C GLY A 35 -4.60 -11.50 -3.50
N ALA A 36 -3.73 -10.52 -3.23
CA ALA A 36 -3.65 -9.31 -4.03
C ALA A 36 -3.08 -9.57 -5.43
N LEU A 37 -2.10 -10.47 -5.54
CA LEU A 37 -1.53 -10.89 -6.82
C LEU A 37 -2.56 -11.60 -7.70
N GLU A 38 -3.45 -12.40 -7.12
CA GLU A 38 -4.58 -13.00 -7.83
C GLU A 38 -5.53 -11.92 -8.38
N LEU A 39 -5.85 -10.90 -7.59
CA LEU A 39 -6.70 -9.77 -8.02
C LEU A 39 -6.06 -8.96 -9.16
N SER A 40 -4.74 -8.82 -9.18
CA SER A 40 -4.01 -8.14 -10.27
C SER A 40 -3.88 -9.01 -11.54
N GLY A 41 -4.37 -10.27 -11.52
CA GLY A 41 -4.18 -11.23 -12.59
C GLY A 41 -2.74 -11.70 -12.74
N GLY A 42 -1.94 -11.67 -11.67
CA GLY A 42 -0.54 -12.06 -11.63
C GLY A 42 0.45 -10.97 -12.06
N ASP A 43 -0.04 -9.77 -12.38
CA ASP A 43 0.83 -8.61 -12.64
C ASP A 43 1.43 -8.13 -11.31
N PRO A 44 2.75 -7.86 -11.22
CA PRO A 44 3.36 -7.34 -10.01
C PRO A 44 2.62 -6.10 -9.47
N LEU A 45 2.28 -6.11 -8.19
CA LEU A 45 1.37 -5.13 -7.59
C LEU A 45 1.86 -3.69 -7.74
N THR A 46 3.15 -3.46 -7.55
CA THR A 46 3.77 -2.13 -7.68
C THR A 46 3.68 -1.58 -9.10
N MET A 47 3.96 -2.42 -10.11
CA MET A 47 3.84 -2.02 -11.52
C MET A 47 2.39 -1.83 -11.92
N HIS A 48 1.49 -2.72 -11.48
CA HIS A 48 0.05 -2.59 -11.73
C HIS A 48 -0.52 -1.28 -11.18
N ALA A 49 -0.16 -0.94 -9.93
CA ALA A 49 -0.59 0.31 -9.30
C ALA A 49 0.01 1.54 -10.01
N ALA A 50 1.31 1.51 -10.35
CA ALA A 50 1.97 2.60 -11.06
C ALA A 50 1.38 2.84 -12.44
N ASP A 51 1.14 1.79 -13.24
CA ASP A 51 0.49 1.91 -14.54
C ASP A 51 -0.92 2.50 -14.41
N ARG A 52 -1.68 2.05 -13.39
CA ARG A 52 -3.02 2.58 -13.16
C ARG A 52 -3.01 4.06 -12.84
N LEU A 53 -2.12 4.51 -11.94
CA LEU A 53 -1.94 5.92 -11.62
C LEU A 53 -1.52 6.74 -12.84
N LEU A 54 -0.52 6.28 -13.58
CA LEU A 54 0.02 6.98 -14.74
C LEU A 54 -0.95 7.03 -15.93
N SER A 55 -1.85 6.05 -16.07
CA SER A 55 -2.86 6.01 -17.13
C SER A 55 -4.02 6.96 -16.90
N VAL A 56 -4.30 7.33 -15.64
CA VAL A 56 -5.43 8.18 -15.27
C VAL A 56 -4.98 9.63 -15.06
N LEU A 57 -3.88 9.83 -14.30
CA LEU A 57 -3.49 11.13 -13.80
C LEU A 57 -2.83 12.01 -14.86
N LYS A 58 -3.24 13.27 -14.92
CA LYS A 58 -2.72 14.34 -15.78
C LYS A 58 -2.24 15.51 -14.92
N GLU A 59 -1.45 16.38 -15.53
CA GLU A 59 -1.01 17.62 -14.90
C GLU A 59 -2.20 18.46 -14.42
N GLY A 60 -2.11 18.92 -13.18
CA GLY A 60 -3.14 19.73 -12.53
C GLY A 60 -4.27 18.94 -11.86
N ASP A 61 -4.38 17.64 -12.11
CA ASP A 61 -5.39 16.79 -11.46
C ASP A 61 -5.20 16.77 -9.94
N ARG A 62 -6.32 16.73 -9.21
CA ARG A 62 -6.29 16.50 -7.76
C ARG A 62 -6.28 15.00 -7.47
N VAL A 63 -5.43 14.61 -6.53
CA VAL A 63 -5.36 13.24 -6.00
C VAL A 63 -5.70 13.30 -4.52
N CYS A 64 -6.79 12.63 -4.15
CA CYS A 64 -7.16 12.45 -2.76
C CYS A 64 -6.32 11.34 -2.15
N ILE A 65 -5.63 11.61 -1.04
CA ILE A 65 -4.80 10.63 -0.33
C ILE A 65 -5.26 10.56 1.12
N ILE A 66 -5.86 9.43 1.46
CA ILE A 66 -6.39 9.13 2.79
C ILE A 66 -5.32 8.38 3.56
N THR A 67 -4.97 8.81 4.77
CA THR A 67 -3.98 8.14 5.62
C THR A 67 -4.17 8.46 7.09
N GLY A 68 -3.54 7.67 7.94
CA GLY A 68 -3.54 7.81 9.39
C GLY A 68 -4.35 6.72 10.07
N PHE A 69 -3.69 6.00 10.97
CA PHE A 69 -4.24 4.96 11.81
C PHE A 69 -3.84 5.21 13.27
N VAL A 70 -4.73 4.92 14.22
CA VAL A 70 -4.49 5.15 15.65
C VAL A 70 -4.03 3.88 16.34
N LEU A 71 -2.86 3.92 16.94
CA LEU A 71 -2.34 2.80 17.74
C LEU A 71 -2.98 2.77 19.14
N HIS A 72 -3.80 1.75 19.39
CA HIS A 72 -4.32 1.44 20.72
C HIS A 72 -3.33 0.49 21.45
N PRO A 73 -2.98 0.70 22.72
CA PRO A 73 -3.61 1.60 23.70
C PRO A 73 -3.00 3.01 23.79
N PHE A 74 -2.06 3.38 22.94
CA PHE A 74 -1.36 4.67 23.03
C PHE A 74 -2.25 5.87 22.63
N ASN A 75 -3.27 5.60 21.81
CA ASN A 75 -4.20 6.60 21.25
C ASN A 75 -3.48 7.74 20.51
N LYS A 76 -2.45 7.37 19.75
CA LYS A 76 -1.65 8.25 18.93
C LYS A 76 -1.59 7.73 17.50
N GLN A 77 -1.40 8.63 16.55
CA GLN A 77 -1.17 8.28 15.16
C GLN A 77 0.18 7.59 14.98
N GLU A 78 0.22 6.63 14.09
CA GLU A 78 1.45 5.92 13.76
C GLU A 78 2.24 6.59 12.63
N THR A 79 3.50 6.19 12.51
CA THR A 79 4.40 6.64 11.43
C THR A 79 4.15 5.90 10.12
N ASP A 80 3.53 4.72 10.16
CA ASP A 80 3.11 4.02 8.94
C ASP A 80 1.88 4.71 8.34
N GLY A 81 1.84 4.78 7.03
CA GLY A 81 0.84 5.52 6.27
C GLY A 81 1.24 6.97 6.00
N PRO A 82 1.29 7.89 6.98
CA PRO A 82 1.54 9.31 6.73
C PRO A 82 2.85 9.61 6.01
N VAL A 83 3.96 8.97 6.39
CA VAL A 83 5.26 9.19 5.74
C VAL A 83 5.27 8.61 4.33
N GLY A 84 4.72 7.41 4.12
CA GLY A 84 4.56 6.81 2.80
C GLY A 84 3.62 7.60 1.89
N ALA A 85 2.53 8.14 2.44
CA ALA A 85 1.59 9.00 1.72
C ALA A 85 2.27 10.28 1.20
N ALA A 86 3.09 10.93 2.03
CA ALA A 86 3.85 12.10 1.62
C ALA A 86 4.91 11.76 0.56
N ALA A 87 5.60 10.61 0.70
CA ALA A 87 6.59 10.12 -0.27
C ALA A 87 5.95 9.85 -1.64
N LEU A 88 4.81 9.14 -1.67
CA LEU A 88 4.08 8.87 -2.92
C LEU A 88 3.51 10.15 -3.53
N ALA A 89 2.95 11.07 -2.72
CA ALA A 89 2.47 12.37 -3.18
C ALA A 89 3.58 13.16 -3.87
N ARG A 90 4.78 13.26 -3.26
CA ARG A 90 5.96 13.90 -3.86
C ARG A 90 6.31 13.29 -5.22
N THR A 91 6.30 11.96 -5.31
CA THR A 91 6.56 11.25 -6.56
C THR A 91 5.53 11.62 -7.63
N LEU A 92 4.25 11.60 -7.31
CA LEU A 92 3.17 11.95 -8.24
C LEU A 92 3.23 13.42 -8.68
N VAL A 93 3.56 14.35 -7.76
CA VAL A 93 3.78 15.76 -8.10
C VAL A 93 4.92 15.90 -9.12
N ARG A 94 6.05 15.24 -8.89
CA ARG A 94 7.22 15.33 -9.78
C ARG A 94 6.98 14.64 -11.13
N ALA A 95 6.34 13.48 -11.12
CA ALA A 95 6.13 12.70 -12.34
C ALA A 95 4.95 13.17 -13.19
N ARG A 96 3.94 13.80 -12.60
CA ARG A 96 2.68 14.16 -13.27
C ARG A 96 2.17 15.58 -13.00
N GLY A 97 2.79 16.35 -12.12
CA GLY A 97 2.32 17.69 -11.77
C GLY A 97 0.95 17.73 -11.12
N VAL A 98 0.58 16.68 -10.37
CA VAL A 98 -0.71 16.59 -9.68
C VAL A 98 -0.77 17.50 -8.45
N LYS A 99 -1.97 17.70 -7.92
CA LYS A 99 -2.25 18.48 -6.70
C LYS A 99 -2.77 17.54 -5.60
N PRO A 100 -1.90 17.07 -4.68
CA PRO A 100 -2.33 16.21 -3.58
C PRO A 100 -3.28 16.93 -2.63
N VAL A 101 -4.31 16.19 -2.17
CA VAL A 101 -5.22 16.59 -1.11
C VAL A 101 -5.20 15.47 -0.08
N PHE A 102 -4.53 15.69 1.04
CA PHE A 102 -4.51 14.75 2.15
C PHE A 102 -5.80 14.80 2.94
N ILE A 103 -6.34 13.64 3.26
CA ILE A 103 -7.52 13.45 4.12
C ILE A 103 -7.06 12.66 5.32
N VAL A 104 -7.03 13.29 6.48
CA VAL A 104 -6.38 12.74 7.67
C VAL A 104 -7.19 13.00 8.94
N PRO A 105 -7.02 12.22 10.01
CA PRO A 105 -7.50 12.61 11.33
C PRO A 105 -6.78 13.89 11.83
N GLU A 106 -7.42 14.60 12.76
CA GLU A 106 -6.92 15.89 13.28
C GLU A 106 -5.48 15.79 13.78
N GLU A 107 -5.15 14.69 14.43
CA GLU A 107 -3.84 14.45 15.05
C GLU A 107 -2.72 14.26 14.02
N ALA A 108 -3.03 13.85 12.79
CA ALA A 108 -2.05 13.68 11.73
C ALA A 108 -1.86 14.94 10.88
N GLY A 109 -2.76 15.93 10.96
CA GLY A 109 -2.72 17.16 10.17
C GLY A 109 -1.37 17.88 10.21
N PRO A 110 -0.84 18.23 11.41
CA PRO A 110 0.46 18.90 11.55
C PRO A 110 1.63 18.12 10.92
N ALA A 111 1.60 16.78 11.02
CA ALA A 111 2.63 15.94 10.41
C ALA A 111 2.58 16.02 8.87
N MET A 112 1.40 15.99 8.26
CA MET A 112 1.27 16.07 6.79
C MET A 112 1.73 17.42 6.24
N GLU A 113 1.42 18.51 6.92
CA GLU A 113 1.91 19.85 6.57
C GLU A 113 3.45 19.91 6.65
N ARG A 114 4.01 19.39 7.74
CA ARG A 114 5.46 19.35 7.97
C ARG A 114 6.18 18.48 6.94
N LEU A 115 5.64 17.29 6.63
CA LEU A 115 6.18 16.36 5.64
C LEU A 115 6.13 16.96 4.23
N SER A 116 5.04 17.60 3.84
CA SER A 116 4.91 18.27 2.54
C SER A 116 5.97 19.36 2.36
N ALA A 117 6.16 20.20 3.39
CA ALA A 117 7.18 21.24 3.40
C ALA A 117 8.60 20.65 3.33
N LEU A 118 8.88 19.59 4.13
CA LEU A 118 10.18 18.91 4.13
C LEU A 118 10.52 18.28 2.79
N MET A 119 9.53 17.72 2.10
CA MET A 119 9.65 17.04 0.81
C MET A 119 9.49 18.00 -0.40
N GLU A 120 9.35 19.30 -0.14
CA GLU A 120 9.36 20.39 -1.13
C GLU A 120 8.23 20.26 -2.19
N PHE A 121 7.01 19.99 -1.73
CA PHE A 121 5.84 20.05 -2.59
C PHE A 121 4.66 20.72 -1.89
N SER A 122 3.73 21.25 -2.67
CA SER A 122 2.50 21.86 -2.17
C SER A 122 1.38 20.82 -2.12
N ALA A 123 0.71 20.70 -0.99
CA ALA A 123 -0.48 19.88 -0.82
C ALA A 123 -1.51 20.63 0.03
N GLU A 124 -2.76 20.25 -0.11
CA GLU A 124 -3.82 20.66 0.81
C GLU A 124 -4.03 19.54 1.84
N THR A 125 -4.14 19.90 3.12
CA THR A 125 -4.46 18.93 4.19
C THR A 125 -5.85 19.25 4.74
N LEU A 126 -6.73 18.25 4.69
CA LEU A 126 -8.10 18.34 5.21
C LEU A 126 -8.26 17.34 6.36
N VAL A 127 -8.65 17.84 7.51
CA VAL A 127 -9.04 17.00 8.65
C VAL A 127 -10.39 16.38 8.36
N PHE A 128 -10.51 15.06 8.57
CA PHE A 128 -11.76 14.34 8.45
C PHE A 128 -12.30 13.89 9.80
N THR A 129 -13.63 13.94 9.93
CA THR A 129 -14.31 13.74 11.21
C THR A 129 -14.25 12.31 11.73
N LYS A 130 -14.20 12.15 13.06
CA LYS A 130 -14.42 10.89 13.78
C LYS A 130 -15.92 10.63 14.04
N ASP A 131 -16.76 11.62 13.83
CA ASP A 131 -18.22 11.55 14.05
C ASP A 131 -18.90 10.88 12.84
N ALA A 132 -19.45 9.68 13.04
CA ALA A 132 -20.11 8.90 12.02
C ALA A 132 -21.34 9.62 11.41
N VAL A 133 -22.03 10.49 12.17
CA VAL A 133 -23.20 11.24 11.68
C VAL A 133 -22.78 12.34 10.72
N LYS A 134 -21.65 13.01 11.00
CA LYS A 134 -21.11 14.10 10.18
C LYS A 134 -20.36 13.59 8.94
N ALA A 135 -19.82 12.37 9.00
CA ALA A 135 -18.94 11.82 7.98
C ALA A 135 -19.54 11.85 6.57
N SER A 136 -20.84 11.52 6.41
CA SER A 136 -21.49 11.53 5.10
C SER A 136 -21.61 12.94 4.51
N GLN A 137 -21.94 13.94 5.31
CA GLN A 137 -22.03 15.33 4.86
C GLN A 137 -20.64 15.89 4.50
N GLU A 138 -19.64 15.54 5.28
CA GLU A 138 -18.26 15.96 5.02
C GLU A 138 -17.72 15.31 3.76
N ALA A 139 -17.96 14.00 3.55
CA ALA A 139 -17.61 13.29 2.34
C ALA A 139 -18.24 13.93 1.10
N ASP A 140 -19.54 14.27 1.16
CA ASP A 140 -20.23 14.95 0.07
C ASP A 140 -19.65 16.33 -0.23
N ARG A 141 -19.28 17.09 0.80
CA ARG A 141 -18.65 18.40 0.65
C ARG A 141 -17.29 18.30 -0.03
N ILE A 142 -16.45 17.36 0.42
CA ILE A 142 -15.11 17.14 -0.14
C ILE A 142 -15.20 16.61 -1.56
N ALA A 143 -16.02 15.59 -1.83
CA ALA A 143 -16.17 15.01 -3.16
C ALA A 143 -16.55 16.08 -4.19
N ARG A 144 -17.57 16.89 -3.92
CA ARG A 144 -18.00 17.98 -4.81
C ARG A 144 -17.00 19.12 -4.91
N GLY A 145 -16.39 19.53 -3.78
CA GLY A 145 -15.49 20.67 -3.74
C GLY A 145 -14.10 20.39 -4.34
N LYS A 146 -13.64 19.15 -4.27
CA LYS A 146 -12.30 18.76 -4.76
C LYS A 146 -12.32 18.07 -6.11
N SER A 147 -13.38 17.29 -6.41
CA SER A 147 -13.52 16.53 -7.68
C SER A 147 -12.20 15.82 -8.04
N PRO A 148 -11.67 14.93 -7.18
CA PRO A 148 -10.38 14.30 -7.42
C PRO A 148 -10.46 13.33 -8.60
N ALA A 149 -9.38 13.26 -9.39
CA ALA A 149 -9.25 12.31 -10.49
C ALA A 149 -8.88 10.90 -10.01
N PHE A 150 -8.36 10.77 -8.78
CA PHE A 150 -7.97 9.51 -8.18
C PHE A 150 -8.04 9.59 -6.65
N CYS A 151 -8.34 8.46 -5.99
CA CYS A 151 -8.33 8.35 -4.54
C CYS A 151 -7.41 7.19 -4.10
N ILE A 152 -6.48 7.47 -3.20
CA ILE A 152 -5.53 6.51 -2.64
C ILE A 152 -5.78 6.43 -1.14
N ALA A 153 -5.90 5.23 -0.58
CA ALA A 153 -5.86 4.99 0.86
C ALA A 153 -4.54 4.28 1.22
N ILE A 154 -3.81 4.80 2.20
CA ILE A 154 -2.55 4.24 2.67
C ILE A 154 -2.61 4.18 4.18
N GLU A 155 -2.61 2.99 4.75
CA GLU A 155 -2.68 2.74 6.19
C GLU A 155 -3.69 3.68 6.87
N ALA A 156 -4.95 3.47 6.51
CA ALA A 156 -6.08 4.21 7.05
C ALA A 156 -7.17 3.22 7.45
N ALA A 157 -7.77 3.39 8.62
CA ALA A 157 -8.75 2.44 9.13
C ALA A 157 -9.98 2.32 8.21
N GLY A 158 -10.49 1.10 8.04
CA GLY A 158 -11.72 0.79 7.32
C GLY A 158 -12.76 0.14 8.22
N ALA A 159 -14.03 0.58 8.11
CA ALA A 159 -15.11 -0.06 8.83
C ALA A 159 -15.42 -1.45 8.27
N ASN A 160 -15.76 -2.39 9.15
CA ASN A 160 -16.28 -3.69 8.78
C ASN A 160 -17.77 -3.64 8.36
N SER A 161 -18.38 -4.80 8.13
CA SER A 161 -19.81 -4.92 7.74
C SER A 161 -20.81 -4.43 8.81
N ARG A 162 -20.35 -4.17 10.04
CA ARG A 162 -21.15 -3.63 11.14
C ARG A 162 -20.86 -2.15 11.43
N GLY A 163 -19.99 -1.51 10.63
CA GLY A 163 -19.58 -0.13 10.83
C GLY A 163 -18.56 0.06 11.96
N VAL A 164 -17.89 -1.02 12.39
CA VAL A 164 -16.89 -1.02 13.47
C VAL A 164 -15.50 -1.04 12.88
N TYR A 165 -14.61 -0.21 13.40
CA TYR A 165 -13.19 -0.13 13.02
C TYR A 165 -12.35 -0.92 14.00
N HIS A 166 -11.39 -1.67 13.50
CA HIS A 166 -10.59 -2.57 14.33
C HIS A 166 -9.10 -2.34 14.13
N ASN A 167 -8.35 -2.56 15.20
CA ASN A 167 -6.91 -2.73 15.10
C ASN A 167 -6.52 -4.16 14.70
N ALA A 168 -5.22 -4.45 14.59
CA ALA A 168 -4.65 -5.75 14.25
C ALA A 168 -5.10 -6.91 15.17
N LEU A 169 -5.50 -6.62 16.40
CA LEU A 169 -5.96 -7.61 17.40
C LEU A 169 -7.49 -7.78 17.42
N GLY A 170 -8.20 -7.19 16.46
CA GLY A 170 -9.66 -7.25 16.41
C GLY A 170 -10.36 -6.46 17.53
N ILE A 171 -9.65 -5.51 18.16
CA ILE A 171 -10.20 -4.62 19.19
C ILE A 171 -10.91 -3.46 18.49
N ASP A 172 -12.08 -3.07 19.01
CA ASP A 172 -12.84 -1.92 18.52
C ASP A 172 -12.10 -0.61 18.83
N VAL A 173 -11.70 0.10 17.78
CA VAL A 173 -11.07 1.42 17.82
C VAL A 173 -11.94 2.51 17.20
N SER A 174 -13.23 2.24 16.98
CA SER A 174 -14.15 3.13 16.26
C SER A 174 -14.20 4.55 16.82
N ALA A 175 -14.06 4.73 18.14
CA ALA A 175 -14.06 6.04 18.76
C ALA A 175 -12.80 6.87 18.46
N LEU A 176 -11.72 6.21 18.04
CA LEU A 176 -10.41 6.81 17.79
C LEU A 176 -10.19 7.19 16.34
N GLU A 177 -10.85 6.51 15.40
CA GLU A 177 -10.59 6.59 13.98
C GLU A 177 -11.45 7.63 13.25
N ALA A 178 -10.84 8.37 12.33
CA ALA A 178 -11.56 9.18 11.36
C ALA A 178 -12.36 8.27 10.42
N LYS A 179 -13.58 8.70 10.03
CA LYS A 179 -14.49 7.91 9.19
C LYS A 179 -14.20 8.11 7.69
N SER A 180 -12.94 8.17 7.33
CA SER A 180 -12.48 8.56 5.99
C SER A 180 -12.82 7.54 4.89
N ASP A 181 -13.07 6.28 5.24
CA ASP A 181 -13.60 5.26 4.33
C ASP A 181 -15.00 5.61 3.78
N VAL A 182 -15.77 6.46 4.47
CA VAL A 182 -17.04 7.02 3.96
C VAL A 182 -16.77 7.89 2.74
N LEU A 183 -15.71 8.73 2.76
CA LEU A 183 -15.29 9.52 1.61
C LEU A 183 -14.75 8.62 0.49
N PHE A 184 -13.92 7.63 0.82
CA PHE A 184 -13.40 6.67 -0.15
C PHE A 184 -14.52 5.99 -0.94
N ASN A 185 -15.51 5.43 -0.21
CA ASN A 185 -16.67 4.79 -0.81
C ASN A 185 -17.53 5.76 -1.61
N ARG A 186 -17.63 7.02 -1.18
CA ARG A 186 -18.38 8.06 -1.88
C ARG A 186 -17.73 8.41 -3.22
N LEU A 187 -16.42 8.59 -3.25
CA LEU A 187 -15.65 8.86 -4.46
C LEU A 187 -15.71 7.70 -5.44
N GLN A 188 -15.56 6.46 -4.96
CA GLN A 188 -15.68 5.27 -5.80
C GLN A 188 -17.07 5.14 -6.45
N LYS A 189 -18.15 5.44 -5.71
CA LYS A 189 -19.52 5.46 -6.26
C LYS A 189 -19.71 6.52 -7.35
N GLU A 190 -18.93 7.58 -7.35
CA GLU A 190 -18.89 8.59 -8.41
C GLU A 190 -18.00 8.21 -9.61
N GLY A 191 -17.39 7.02 -9.56
CA GLY A 191 -16.51 6.51 -10.62
C GLY A 191 -15.07 7.01 -10.53
N VAL A 192 -14.65 7.61 -9.41
CA VAL A 192 -13.27 7.97 -9.16
C VAL A 192 -12.47 6.68 -8.93
N PRO A 193 -11.42 6.39 -9.71
CA PRO A 193 -10.58 5.23 -9.51
C PRO A 193 -9.89 5.23 -8.15
N THR A 194 -9.76 4.03 -7.56
CA THR A 194 -9.25 3.87 -6.19
C THR A 194 -8.09 2.90 -6.10
N LEU A 195 -7.14 3.21 -5.20
CA LEU A 195 -6.02 2.35 -4.79
C LEU A 195 -5.99 2.25 -3.27
N ALA A 196 -5.77 1.05 -2.73
CA ALA A 196 -5.51 0.84 -1.31
C ALA A 196 -4.13 0.20 -1.11
N ILE A 197 -3.42 0.66 -0.09
CA ILE A 197 -2.18 0.08 0.42
C ILE A 197 -2.41 -0.23 1.90
N GLY A 198 -2.17 -1.48 2.30
CA GLY A 198 -2.34 -1.94 3.67
C GLY A 198 -1.54 -3.20 3.95
N ASP A 199 -1.50 -3.64 5.22
CA ASP A 199 -0.68 -4.76 5.68
C ASP A 199 -1.47 -5.87 6.39
N LEU A 200 -2.70 -5.60 6.87
CA LEU A 200 -3.48 -6.56 7.68
C LEU A 200 -4.91 -6.83 7.18
N GLY A 201 -5.47 -6.02 6.27
CA GLY A 201 -6.80 -6.23 5.71
C GLY A 201 -7.94 -5.54 6.47
N ASN A 202 -7.65 -4.80 7.54
CA ASN A 202 -8.58 -3.95 8.29
C ASN A 202 -8.56 -2.49 7.80
N GLU A 203 -7.72 -2.18 6.82
CA GLU A 203 -7.55 -0.84 6.26
C GLU A 203 -8.57 -0.56 5.15
N CYS A 204 -8.83 0.71 4.96
CA CYS A 204 -9.72 1.24 3.94
C CYS A 204 -9.35 0.74 2.54
N GLY A 205 -10.30 0.13 1.84
CA GLY A 205 -10.11 -0.41 0.50
C GLY A 205 -9.67 -1.88 0.45
N MET A 206 -9.15 -2.44 1.56
CA MET A 206 -8.66 -3.82 1.62
C MET A 206 -9.77 -4.88 1.61
N GLY A 207 -11.01 -4.51 1.74
CA GLY A 207 -12.17 -5.41 1.58
C GLY A 207 -12.26 -6.08 0.20
N ALA A 208 -11.47 -5.66 -0.79
CA ALA A 208 -11.28 -6.39 -2.03
C ALA A 208 -10.69 -7.80 -1.80
N LEU A 209 -9.90 -7.98 -0.73
CA LEU A 209 -9.36 -9.27 -0.27
C LEU A 209 -10.29 -10.01 0.69
N GLY A 210 -11.51 -9.52 0.94
CA GLY A 210 -12.37 -9.91 2.05
C GLY A 210 -12.52 -11.42 2.29
N SER A 211 -12.79 -12.23 1.26
CA SER A 211 -12.90 -13.70 1.42
C SER A 211 -11.55 -14.36 1.72
N HIS A 212 -10.48 -13.86 1.11
CA HIS A 212 -9.12 -14.35 1.32
C HIS A 212 -8.64 -13.97 2.73
N ALA A 213 -8.81 -12.71 3.12
CA ALA A 213 -8.49 -12.23 4.46
C ALA A 213 -9.32 -12.98 5.54
N ALA A 214 -10.62 -13.10 5.36
CA ALA A 214 -11.50 -13.81 6.30
C ALA A 214 -11.10 -15.28 6.52
N ARG A 215 -10.50 -15.91 5.52
CA ARG A 215 -10.07 -17.30 5.60
C ARG A 215 -8.73 -17.49 6.31
N TYR A 216 -7.80 -16.56 6.18
CA TYR A 216 -6.41 -16.81 6.54
C TYR A 216 -5.82 -15.80 7.53
N ILE A 217 -6.42 -14.62 7.68
CA ILE A 217 -5.87 -13.58 8.55
C ILE A 217 -6.54 -13.64 9.93
N PRO A 218 -5.77 -13.59 11.03
CA PRO A 218 -6.31 -13.55 12.38
C PRO A 218 -7.32 -12.41 12.55
N TYR A 219 -8.39 -12.65 13.27
CA TYR A 219 -9.47 -11.71 13.56
C TYR A 219 -10.27 -11.20 12.34
N ALA A 220 -9.85 -11.47 11.11
CA ALA A 220 -10.52 -10.93 9.91
C ALA A 220 -11.98 -11.39 9.80
N ALA A 221 -12.27 -12.68 10.10
CA ALA A 221 -13.62 -13.21 10.09
C ALA A 221 -14.36 -13.01 11.43
N GLU A 222 -13.65 -13.05 12.55
CA GLU A 222 -14.21 -12.99 13.91
C GLU A 222 -13.30 -12.12 14.79
N CYS A 223 -13.77 -10.91 15.12
CA CYS A 223 -13.03 -9.94 15.91
C CYS A 223 -13.10 -10.20 17.41
N SER A 224 -12.14 -9.67 18.16
CA SER A 224 -12.09 -9.80 19.63
C SER A 224 -13.19 -9.00 20.34
N CYS A 225 -13.75 -7.97 19.70
CA CYS A 225 -14.78 -7.11 20.32
C CYS A 225 -16.19 -7.72 20.30
N GLY A 226 -16.41 -8.81 19.55
CA GLY A 226 -17.70 -9.50 19.50
C GLY A 226 -18.80 -8.80 18.69
N CYS A 227 -18.47 -7.81 17.83
CA CYS A 227 -19.47 -7.11 17.00
C CYS A 227 -20.13 -8.00 15.93
N GLY A 228 -19.56 -9.19 15.67
CA GLY A 228 -20.08 -10.15 14.68
C GLY A 228 -19.79 -9.77 13.22
N GLY A 229 -18.90 -8.81 12.96
CA GLY A 229 -18.52 -8.38 11.60
C GLY A 229 -17.09 -8.76 11.20
N GLY A 230 -16.29 -9.30 12.14
CA GLY A 230 -14.85 -9.50 11.93
C GLY A 230 -14.08 -8.18 11.88
N ALA A 231 -12.74 -8.25 11.75
CA ALA A 231 -11.90 -7.08 11.66
C ALA A 231 -11.65 -6.62 10.21
N ALA A 232 -11.89 -7.48 9.19
CA ALA A 232 -11.69 -7.13 7.80
C ALA A 232 -12.54 -5.94 7.37
N ALA A 233 -11.93 -4.98 6.68
CA ALA A 233 -12.62 -3.81 6.15
C ALA A 233 -13.65 -4.20 5.07
N LEU A 234 -14.74 -3.41 4.98
CA LEU A 234 -15.78 -3.62 3.97
C LEU A 234 -15.46 -2.90 2.66
N SER A 235 -14.87 -1.70 2.73
CA SER A 235 -14.54 -0.88 1.56
C SER A 235 -13.58 -1.61 0.62
N ARG A 236 -13.79 -1.51 -0.69
CA ARG A 236 -13.08 -2.30 -1.71
C ARG A 236 -12.44 -1.36 -2.71
N ALA A 237 -11.14 -1.32 -2.79
CA ALA A 237 -10.43 -0.57 -3.82
C ALA A 237 -10.47 -1.28 -5.18
N ASP A 238 -10.36 -0.51 -6.28
CA ASP A 238 -10.21 -1.06 -7.63
C ASP A 238 -8.82 -1.69 -7.83
N THR A 239 -7.83 -1.15 -7.14
CA THR A 239 -6.46 -1.67 -7.11
C THR A 239 -6.03 -1.85 -5.66
N VAL A 240 -5.50 -3.01 -5.32
CA VAL A 240 -5.01 -3.31 -3.97
C VAL A 240 -3.53 -3.65 -4.04
N LEU A 241 -2.77 -3.09 -3.12
CA LEU A 241 -1.38 -3.40 -2.89
C LEU A 241 -1.17 -3.74 -1.42
N THR A 242 -0.53 -4.86 -1.15
CA THR A 242 -0.21 -5.31 0.21
C THR A 242 1.29 -5.28 0.42
N ALA A 243 1.72 -4.83 1.58
CA ALA A 243 3.12 -4.76 1.95
C ALA A 243 3.30 -5.12 3.43
N THR A 244 4.50 -5.49 3.85
CA THR A 244 4.84 -5.72 5.27
C THR A 244 4.74 -4.44 6.10
N VAL A 245 4.99 -3.31 5.45
CA VAL A 245 4.87 -1.95 5.96
C VAL A 245 4.23 -1.13 4.84
N SER A 246 3.12 -0.46 5.08
CA SER A 246 2.39 0.28 4.03
C SER A 246 3.25 1.36 3.38
N ASN A 247 4.16 2.01 4.14
CA ASN A 247 5.14 2.94 3.59
C ASN A 247 6.04 2.27 2.53
N TRP A 248 6.44 1.00 2.73
CA TRP A 248 7.25 0.29 1.73
C TRP A 248 6.49 0.05 0.43
N GLY A 249 5.18 -0.21 0.52
CA GLY A 249 4.30 -0.29 -0.64
C GLY A 249 4.27 1.02 -1.42
N ALA A 250 4.16 2.14 -0.73
CA ALA A 250 4.22 3.47 -1.33
C ALA A 250 5.56 3.75 -2.04
N TRP A 251 6.70 3.33 -1.45
CA TRP A 251 8.04 3.45 -2.07
C TRP A 251 8.20 2.53 -3.27
N GLY A 252 7.62 1.33 -3.22
CA GLY A 252 7.60 0.41 -4.36
C GLY A 252 6.88 1.01 -5.56
N ILE A 253 5.72 1.63 -5.35
CA ILE A 253 4.99 2.36 -6.39
C ILE A 253 5.81 3.55 -6.89
N ALA A 254 6.43 4.31 -5.99
CA ALA A 254 7.29 5.46 -6.35
C ALA A 254 8.45 5.03 -7.24
N SER A 255 9.09 3.90 -6.93
CA SER A 255 10.18 3.31 -7.72
C SER A 255 9.69 2.82 -9.09
N ALA A 256 8.52 2.19 -9.14
CA ALA A 256 7.89 1.78 -10.40
C ALA A 256 7.55 2.99 -11.29
N ILE A 257 7.00 4.07 -10.71
CA ILE A 257 6.72 5.33 -11.43
C ILE A 257 8.03 5.92 -11.97
N ALA A 258 9.09 6.00 -11.16
CA ALA A 258 10.37 6.56 -11.57
C ALA A 258 10.96 5.80 -12.78
N TRP A 259 10.88 4.47 -12.78
CA TRP A 259 11.30 3.66 -13.91
C TRP A 259 10.42 3.85 -15.14
N LEU A 260 9.09 3.82 -15.00
CA LEU A 260 8.13 3.99 -16.10
C LEU A 260 8.23 5.36 -16.76
N THR A 261 8.50 6.40 -15.99
CA THR A 261 8.65 7.78 -16.49
C THR A 261 10.09 8.14 -16.85
N ARG A 262 11.08 7.27 -16.55
CA ARG A 262 12.52 7.53 -16.70
C ARG A 262 12.99 8.79 -15.97
N ASP A 263 12.33 9.12 -14.85
CA ASP A 263 12.64 10.29 -14.06
C ASP A 263 13.15 9.92 -12.66
N LEU A 264 14.45 9.86 -12.50
CA LEU A 264 15.10 9.56 -11.21
C LEU A 264 14.79 10.59 -10.11
N ARG A 265 14.34 11.80 -10.46
CA ARG A 265 13.94 12.83 -9.48
C ARG A 265 12.67 12.43 -8.73
N ALA A 266 11.89 11.49 -9.27
CA ALA A 266 10.70 10.93 -8.64
C ALA A 266 11.06 9.95 -7.50
N LEU A 267 12.29 9.42 -7.45
CA LEU A 267 12.72 8.51 -6.40
C LEU A 267 12.71 9.17 -5.02
N TYR A 268 12.37 8.39 -4.03
CA TYR A 268 12.43 8.75 -2.62
C TYR A 268 13.79 8.34 -2.04
N SER A 269 14.44 9.20 -1.24
CA SER A 269 15.80 8.91 -0.79
C SER A 269 15.87 8.41 0.66
N PRO A 270 16.87 7.58 1.01
CA PRO A 270 17.09 7.12 2.38
C PRO A 270 17.30 8.25 3.39
N GLU A 271 17.97 9.35 2.98
CA GLU A 271 18.24 10.50 3.83
C GLU A 271 16.96 11.30 4.09
N LEU A 272 16.06 11.33 3.09
CA LEU A 272 14.76 11.99 3.24
C LEU A 272 13.85 11.23 4.18
N GLU A 273 13.91 9.88 4.17
CA GLU A 273 13.16 9.04 5.11
C GLU A 273 13.55 9.32 6.57
N GLU A 274 14.84 9.38 6.88
CA GLU A 274 15.32 9.66 8.23
C GLU A 274 14.80 11.01 8.74
N ARG A 275 14.87 12.03 7.88
CA ARG A 275 14.36 13.38 8.20
C ARG A 275 12.84 13.39 8.33
N ALA A 276 12.13 12.61 7.49
CA ALA A 276 10.68 12.53 7.50
C ALA A 276 10.16 11.87 8.77
N LEU A 277 10.75 10.74 9.18
CA LEU A 277 10.40 10.09 10.44
C LEU A 277 10.68 10.99 11.64
N GLY A 278 11.83 11.69 11.67
CA GLY A 278 12.13 12.68 12.69
C GLY A 278 11.05 13.77 12.77
N ALA A 279 10.67 14.34 11.63
CA ALA A 279 9.64 15.37 11.55
C ALA A 279 8.25 14.85 11.96
N ALA A 280 7.90 13.62 11.59
CA ALA A 280 6.64 12.98 12.00
C ALA A 280 6.61 12.76 13.53
N ASN A 281 7.72 12.29 14.11
CA ASN A 281 7.83 12.11 15.58
C ASN A 281 7.72 13.45 16.34
N GLU A 282 8.33 14.54 15.84
CA GLU A 282 8.18 15.89 16.40
C GLU A 282 6.73 16.35 16.39
N CYS A 283 5.92 15.89 15.43
CA CYS A 283 4.48 16.16 15.37
C CYS A 283 3.63 15.16 16.18
N GLY A 284 4.25 14.24 16.92
CA GLY A 284 3.57 13.33 17.84
C GLY A 284 3.21 11.96 17.29
N LEU A 285 3.60 11.63 16.05
CA LEU A 285 3.46 10.29 15.50
C LEU A 285 4.45 9.33 16.18
N ILE A 286 4.05 8.06 16.29
CA ILE A 286 4.82 7.04 17.02
C ILE A 286 4.98 5.77 16.19
N ASP A 287 6.00 5.00 16.51
CA ASP A 287 6.15 3.63 16.03
C ASP A 287 5.15 2.67 16.71
N MET A 288 4.88 1.52 16.12
CA MET A 288 3.93 0.52 16.63
C MET A 288 4.14 0.15 18.11
N TYR A 289 5.35 0.31 18.66
CA TYR A 289 5.66 0.06 20.09
C TYR A 289 5.41 1.27 21.00
N GLY A 290 4.74 2.31 20.52
CA GLY A 290 4.38 3.48 21.32
C GLY A 290 5.50 4.49 21.52
N LYS A 291 6.58 4.44 20.72
CA LYS A 291 7.76 5.29 20.87
C LYS A 291 7.87 6.29 19.72
N ALA A 292 8.19 7.54 20.07
CA ALA A 292 8.58 8.55 19.08
C ALA A 292 10.07 8.36 18.71
N ILE A 293 10.33 7.43 17.82
CA ILE A 293 11.65 7.05 17.31
C ILE A 293 11.60 6.95 15.78
N PRO A 294 12.72 7.10 15.06
CA PRO A 294 12.75 6.97 13.60
C PRO A 294 12.61 5.51 13.17
N ALA A 295 11.40 4.99 13.34
CA ALA A 295 11.00 3.64 12.99
C ALA A 295 9.58 3.64 12.42
N VAL A 296 9.25 2.63 11.64
CA VAL A 296 7.94 2.40 11.07
C VAL A 296 7.58 0.94 11.30
N ASP A 297 6.46 0.69 11.93
CA ASP A 297 5.90 -0.66 12.14
C ASP A 297 6.94 -1.67 12.69
N GLY A 298 7.73 -1.20 13.67
CA GLY A 298 8.80 -1.97 14.30
C GLY A 298 10.10 -2.09 13.48
N MET A 299 10.14 -1.51 12.28
CA MET A 299 11.34 -1.47 11.46
C MET A 299 12.14 -0.20 11.75
N ASP A 300 13.37 -0.38 12.22
CA ASP A 300 14.28 0.74 12.48
C ASP A 300 14.69 1.46 11.18
N ILE A 301 15.30 2.62 11.32
CA ILE A 301 15.70 3.46 10.20
C ILE A 301 16.68 2.77 9.24
N GLU A 302 17.55 1.90 9.73
CA GLU A 302 18.53 1.21 8.88
C GLU A 302 17.84 0.20 7.94
N LYS A 303 16.80 -0.51 8.40
CA LYS A 303 15.99 -1.38 7.55
C LYS A 303 15.23 -0.58 6.51
N ASN A 304 14.61 0.53 6.90
CA ASN A 304 13.89 1.41 6.00
C ASN A 304 14.81 1.97 4.91
N LYS A 305 15.98 2.49 5.29
CA LYS A 305 17.01 2.98 4.35
C LYS A 305 17.50 1.88 3.40
N ALA A 306 17.67 0.66 3.89
CA ALA A 306 18.13 -0.47 3.06
C ALA A 306 17.09 -0.82 1.98
N ILE A 307 15.80 -0.86 2.32
CA ILE A 307 14.70 -1.09 1.36
C ILE A 307 14.70 -0.02 0.27
N ILE A 308 14.73 1.25 0.66
CA ILE A 308 14.75 2.38 -0.29
C ILE A 308 15.99 2.29 -1.19
N THR A 309 17.17 2.01 -0.62
CA THR A 309 18.42 1.90 -1.37
C THR A 309 18.35 0.79 -2.42
N LEU A 310 17.83 -0.38 -2.06
CA LEU A 310 17.69 -1.51 -2.99
C LEU A 310 16.66 -1.22 -4.09
N MET A 311 15.54 -0.59 -3.77
CA MET A 311 14.54 -0.18 -4.77
C MET A 311 15.14 0.83 -5.74
N ASN A 312 15.80 1.88 -5.25
CA ASN A 312 16.43 2.93 -6.06
C ASN A 312 17.55 2.38 -6.95
N GLY A 313 18.43 1.54 -6.39
CA GLY A 313 19.50 0.88 -7.12
C GLY A 313 18.96 -0.02 -8.24
N SER A 314 17.84 -0.71 -8.01
CA SER A 314 17.19 -1.53 -9.04
C SER A 314 16.66 -0.69 -10.20
N VAL A 315 16.07 0.50 -9.93
CA VAL A 315 15.64 1.45 -10.98
C VAL A 315 16.84 1.95 -11.78
N GLN A 316 17.89 2.41 -11.10
CA GLN A 316 19.11 2.95 -11.74
C GLN A 316 19.76 1.90 -12.64
N SER A 317 20.01 0.70 -12.10
CA SER A 317 20.61 -0.41 -12.87
C SER A 317 19.77 -0.80 -14.09
N ALA A 318 18.45 -0.81 -13.97
CA ALA A 318 17.58 -1.15 -15.10
C ALA A 318 17.62 -0.10 -16.20
N LEU A 319 17.67 1.19 -15.84
CA LEU A 319 17.79 2.30 -16.82
C LEU A 319 19.16 2.33 -17.48
N GLU A 320 20.25 2.10 -16.73
CA GLU A 320 21.61 2.04 -17.27
C GLU A 320 21.80 0.87 -18.24
N LEU A 321 21.16 -0.27 -17.97
CA LEU A 321 21.23 -1.45 -18.80
C LEU A 321 20.24 -1.43 -19.98
N GLU A 322 19.36 -0.45 -20.04
CA GLU A 322 18.44 -0.31 -21.16
C GLU A 322 19.22 -0.06 -22.46
N GLY A 323 18.89 -0.85 -23.48
CA GLY A 323 19.60 -0.78 -24.77
C GLY A 323 20.92 -1.57 -24.82
N THR A 324 21.38 -2.17 -23.73
CA THR A 324 22.49 -3.13 -23.80
C THR A 324 22.04 -4.41 -24.47
N CYS A 325 22.90 -5.01 -25.29
CA CYS A 325 22.60 -6.29 -25.93
C CYS A 325 22.47 -7.41 -24.86
N ARG A 326 21.28 -7.99 -24.75
CA ARG A 326 20.98 -9.10 -23.84
C ARG A 326 20.64 -10.37 -24.61
N VAL A 327 21.48 -10.74 -25.57
CA VAL A 327 21.27 -11.87 -26.49
C VAL A 327 20.92 -13.17 -25.77
N TRP A 328 21.45 -13.38 -24.57
CA TRP A 328 21.15 -14.58 -23.77
C TRP A 328 19.70 -14.68 -23.28
N PHE A 329 18.94 -13.56 -23.17
CA PHE A 329 17.53 -13.58 -22.84
C PHE A 329 16.63 -13.98 -24.02
N GLU A 330 17.05 -13.76 -25.24
CA GLU A 330 16.25 -14.10 -26.43
C GLU A 330 15.92 -15.59 -26.48
N LYS A 331 16.86 -16.47 -26.13
CA LYS A 331 16.61 -17.90 -26.04
C LYS A 331 15.60 -18.28 -24.99
N THR A 332 15.66 -17.63 -23.81
CA THR A 332 14.72 -17.85 -22.71
C THR A 332 13.31 -17.44 -23.10
N ILE A 333 13.18 -16.27 -23.72
CA ILE A 333 11.90 -15.74 -24.23
C ILE A 333 11.35 -16.64 -25.35
N ALA A 334 12.19 -17.02 -26.34
CA ALA A 334 11.82 -17.87 -27.45
C ALA A 334 11.44 -19.29 -26.98
N GLY A 335 12.11 -19.81 -25.96
CA GLY A 335 11.80 -21.09 -25.32
C GLY A 335 10.48 -21.09 -24.50
N GLY A 336 9.80 -19.97 -24.39
CA GLY A 336 8.49 -19.88 -23.75
C GLY A 336 8.53 -19.96 -22.23
N PHE A 337 9.68 -19.74 -21.57
CA PHE A 337 9.78 -19.79 -20.10
C PHE A 337 8.82 -18.83 -19.40
N PHE A 338 8.54 -17.67 -20.00
CA PHE A 338 7.61 -16.67 -19.47
C PHE A 338 6.20 -16.73 -20.06
N THR A 339 5.80 -17.84 -20.68
CA THR A 339 4.45 -17.99 -21.26
C THR A 339 3.33 -18.02 -20.23
N PHE A 340 3.66 -18.30 -18.98
CA PHE A 340 2.73 -18.30 -17.84
C PHE A 340 2.47 -16.90 -17.28
N LEU A 341 3.24 -15.87 -17.68
CA LEU A 341 2.97 -14.52 -17.27
C LEU A 341 1.70 -13.98 -17.93
N PRO A 342 0.92 -13.13 -17.25
CA PRO A 342 -0.30 -12.60 -17.81
C PRO A 342 -0.03 -11.96 -19.16
N ARG A 343 -0.60 -12.53 -20.21
CA ARG A 343 -0.57 -11.92 -21.54
C ARG A 343 -1.63 -10.83 -21.57
N ASP A 344 -1.26 -9.74 -22.22
CA ASP A 344 -2.06 -8.60 -22.61
C ASP A 344 -3.58 -8.79 -22.51
N ARG A 345 -4.27 -7.80 -22.00
CA ARG A 345 -5.72 -7.72 -21.76
C ARG A 345 -6.60 -7.89 -23.03
N SER A 346 -6.05 -8.31 -24.15
CA SER A 346 -6.77 -8.60 -25.39
C SER A 346 -7.45 -9.98 -25.45
N GLY A 347 -7.92 -10.52 -24.32
CA GLY A 347 -9.02 -11.48 -24.28
C GLY A 347 -8.83 -12.83 -24.99
N LYS A 348 -7.67 -13.47 -25.01
CA LYS A 348 -7.58 -14.88 -25.45
C LYS A 348 -7.14 -15.78 -24.29
N LYS A 349 -8.13 -16.54 -23.77
CA LYS A 349 -7.91 -17.64 -22.83
C LYS A 349 -7.00 -18.71 -23.47
N GLY A 350 -5.78 -18.84 -22.96
CA GLY A 350 -4.93 -20.01 -23.21
C GLY A 350 -5.15 -21.02 -22.09
N GLY A 351 -5.86 -22.12 -22.36
CA GLY A 351 -5.98 -23.25 -21.45
C GLY A 351 -4.64 -23.98 -21.31
N GLY A 352 -4.14 -24.09 -20.10
CA GLY A 352 -3.04 -24.94 -19.70
C GLY A 352 -3.08 -25.05 -18.18
N GLY A 353 -3.80 -26.06 -17.68
CA GLY A 353 -3.82 -26.39 -16.26
C GLY A 353 -2.44 -26.87 -15.82
N PHE A 354 -1.87 -26.22 -14.81
CA PHE A 354 -0.78 -26.79 -14.03
C PHE A 354 -1.39 -27.67 -12.94
N GLU A 355 -1.09 -28.96 -12.97
CA GLU A 355 -1.25 -29.83 -11.81
C GLU A 355 -0.22 -29.38 -10.76
N THR A 356 -0.69 -28.87 -9.63
CA THR A 356 0.14 -28.66 -8.45
C THR A 356 0.64 -30.03 -7.98
N PRO A 357 1.95 -30.23 -7.75
CA PRO A 357 2.42 -31.45 -7.11
C PRO A 357 1.80 -31.56 -5.72
N ALA A 358 1.15 -32.69 -5.45
CA ALA A 358 0.60 -32.99 -4.14
C ALA A 358 1.75 -33.03 -3.11
N PHE A 359 1.70 -32.13 -2.12
CA PHE A 359 2.55 -32.23 -0.94
C PHE A 359 2.13 -33.47 -0.15
N PRO A 360 3.09 -34.30 0.32
CA PRO A 360 2.76 -35.41 1.20
C PRO A 360 2.11 -34.89 2.49
N SER A 361 1.01 -35.50 2.88
CA SER A 361 0.27 -35.23 4.11
C SER A 361 1.21 -35.24 5.30
N ALA A 362 1.29 -34.12 6.04
CA ALA A 362 2.06 -33.99 7.26
C ALA A 362 1.49 -34.96 8.32
N GLY A 363 2.31 -35.92 8.73
CA GLY A 363 2.06 -36.73 9.91
C GLY A 363 2.01 -35.88 11.17
N THR A 364 1.14 -36.25 12.09
CA THR A 364 0.86 -35.66 13.40
C THR A 364 2.11 -35.14 14.11
N PRO A 365 2.14 -33.93 14.65
CA PRO A 365 3.27 -33.47 15.43
C PRO A 365 3.31 -34.08 16.82
N ALA A 366 4.45 -34.66 17.17
CA ALA A 366 4.79 -35.00 18.55
C ALA A 366 4.99 -33.70 19.35
N ALA A 367 4.22 -33.58 20.44
CA ALA A 367 4.44 -32.59 21.45
C ALA A 367 5.71 -32.92 22.23
N ALA A 368 6.71 -32.02 22.23
CA ALA A 368 7.68 -31.94 23.35
C ALA A 368 8.55 -30.68 23.23
N ALA A 369 8.51 -29.91 24.31
CA ALA A 369 9.59 -29.17 24.94
C ALA A 369 10.22 -27.97 24.20
N PHE A 370 9.87 -26.75 24.63
CA PHE A 370 10.85 -25.77 25.08
C PHE A 370 10.22 -24.92 26.18
N GLY A 371 10.66 -25.23 27.43
CA GLY A 371 10.59 -24.29 28.54
C GLY A 371 11.80 -23.36 28.45
N ILE A 372 11.55 -22.11 28.55
CA ILE A 372 12.07 -21.05 29.41
C ILE A 372 11.34 -19.77 29.00
#